data_91cb8da76975dea1d9dfd9ec49820d86
#
_entry.id   91cb8da76975dea1d9dfd9ec49820d86
#
_cell.length_a   1.000
_cell.length_b   1.000
_cell.length_c   1.000
_cell.angle_alpha   90.00
_cell.angle_beta   90.00
_cell.angle_gamma   90.00
#
_symmetry.space_group_name_H-M   'P 1'
#
loop_
_entity.id
_entity.type
_entity.pdbx_description
1 polymer ?
#
loop_
_entity_poly.entity_id
_entity_poly.type
_entity_poly.pdbx_seq_one_letter_code
_entity_poly.pdbx_strand_id
1 'polypeptide(L)'
;METVIRKIKEIQSGQVGVAVYSTKYENIVASYNNNLYIPLASAAKVAIGFAVARMVKDKQINWNDTLHHIKFNPNEDSVQLYPHLQGRTTLTLSKAVEVMIACHDSYIAHSVVMHCGGWETVRENVLTYFSKIHIQENPRDEQNVGELNQVLSLLVHIFQGYKAEPELWEPIISGMVRQQGNYEGIPYYHLAHVTGGLSTATINIGIIGMFHEFPFLYVIGGRDLPNRFDNKEVDETILEALKCLYKEYKMTSQTNVVTDN
;
A
#
# COMPACT_ATOMS: atom_id res chain seq x y z
N MET A 1 -3.46 20.76 -5.00
CA MET A 1 -2.36 20.09 -4.22
C MET A 1 -1.96 20.82 -2.95
N GLU A 2 -1.92 22.14 -2.93
CA GLU A 2 -1.64 22.93 -1.70
C GLU A 2 -2.58 22.59 -0.53
N THR A 3 -3.85 22.34 -0.83
CA THR A 3 -4.85 21.97 0.16
C THR A 3 -4.52 20.66 0.86
N VAL A 4 -3.98 19.67 0.14
CA VAL A 4 -3.53 18.38 0.73
C VAL A 4 -2.39 18.63 1.72
N ILE A 5 -1.36 19.37 1.29
CA ILE A 5 -0.21 19.71 2.14
C ILE A 5 -0.65 20.50 3.37
N ARG A 6 -1.55 21.47 3.21
CA ARG A 6 -2.07 22.27 4.32
C ARG A 6 -2.78 21.39 5.35
N LYS A 7 -3.60 20.43 4.91
CA LYS A 7 -4.26 19.47 5.81
C LYS A 7 -3.26 18.64 6.60
N ILE A 8 -2.24 18.11 5.96
CA ILE A 8 -1.19 17.35 6.68
C ILE A 8 -0.44 18.22 7.69
N LYS A 9 -0.22 19.51 7.40
CA LYS A 9 0.41 20.46 8.32
C LYS A 9 -0.47 20.84 9.52
N GLU A 10 -1.77 20.59 9.49
CA GLU A 10 -2.67 20.78 10.64
C GLU A 10 -2.34 19.81 11.78
N ILE A 11 -1.71 18.66 11.50
CA ILE A 11 -1.26 17.73 12.52
C ILE A 11 -0.04 18.32 13.24
N GLN A 12 -0.25 18.75 14.49
CA GLN A 12 0.76 19.45 15.27
C GLN A 12 1.60 18.51 16.15
N SER A 13 1.15 17.27 16.34
CA SER A 13 1.81 16.29 17.21
C SER A 13 2.52 15.24 16.40
N GLY A 14 3.75 14.91 16.78
CA GLY A 14 4.58 13.94 16.07
C GLY A 14 5.19 14.50 14.78
N GLN A 15 5.58 13.60 13.90
CA GLN A 15 6.16 13.91 12.60
C GLN A 15 5.30 13.30 11.50
N VAL A 16 4.89 14.11 10.54
CA VAL A 16 4.02 13.66 9.45
C VAL A 16 4.61 14.06 8.11
N GLY A 17 4.30 13.29 7.08
CA GLY A 17 4.73 13.57 5.74
C GLY A 17 3.74 13.04 4.69
N VAL A 18 3.86 13.58 3.48
CA VAL A 18 3.07 13.19 2.32
C VAL A 18 3.89 13.32 1.06
N ALA A 19 3.68 12.42 0.12
CA ALA A 19 4.15 12.56 -1.25
C ALA A 19 3.06 12.05 -2.21
N VAL A 20 2.84 12.77 -3.30
CA VAL A 20 1.83 12.48 -4.32
C VAL A 20 2.48 12.54 -5.70
N TYR A 21 2.31 11.48 -6.46
CA TYR A 21 2.74 11.37 -7.85
C TYR A 21 1.54 11.45 -8.78
N SER A 22 1.65 12.23 -9.84
CA SER A 22 0.67 12.32 -10.91
C SER A 22 1.06 11.40 -12.07
N THR A 23 0.19 10.47 -12.42
CA THR A 23 0.41 9.62 -13.60
C THR A 23 0.21 10.38 -14.92
N LYS A 24 -0.46 11.54 -14.89
CA LYS A 24 -0.63 12.43 -16.04
C LYS A 24 0.65 13.18 -16.38
N TYR A 25 1.34 13.69 -15.36
CA TYR A 25 2.53 14.51 -15.52
C TYR A 25 3.83 13.74 -15.29
N GLU A 26 3.70 12.47 -14.90
CA GLU A 26 4.80 11.53 -14.60
C GLU A 26 5.83 12.09 -13.61
N ASN A 27 5.36 12.86 -12.62
CA ASN A 27 6.21 13.48 -11.59
C ASN A 27 5.49 13.61 -10.24
N ILE A 28 6.27 13.94 -9.21
CA ILE A 28 5.74 14.30 -7.89
C ILE A 28 5.13 15.69 -7.97
N VAL A 29 3.83 15.80 -7.67
CA VAL A 29 3.04 17.03 -7.74
C VAL A 29 2.75 17.66 -6.38
N ALA A 30 2.98 16.92 -5.31
CA ALA A 30 2.93 17.41 -3.93
C ALA A 30 3.88 16.63 -3.05
N SER A 31 4.62 17.30 -2.18
CA SER A 31 5.43 16.65 -1.16
C SER A 31 5.63 17.55 0.06
N TYR A 32 5.64 16.92 1.23
CA TYR A 32 6.02 17.53 2.49
C TYR A 32 6.63 16.46 3.39
N ASN A 33 7.82 16.73 3.94
CA ASN A 33 8.58 15.78 4.75
C ASN A 33 8.73 14.39 4.09
N ASN A 34 8.87 14.33 2.77
CA ASN A 34 8.87 13.07 2.00
C ASN A 34 10.13 12.20 2.22
N ASN A 35 11.14 12.70 2.91
CA ASN A 35 12.31 11.96 3.39
C ASN A 35 12.13 11.36 4.79
N LEU A 36 10.95 11.52 5.39
CA LEU A 36 10.65 10.98 6.71
C LEU A 36 10.55 9.44 6.65
N TYR A 37 11.22 8.77 7.59
CA TYR A 37 11.07 7.33 7.81
C TYR A 37 9.86 7.08 8.68
N ILE A 38 8.96 6.23 8.18
CA ILE A 38 7.71 5.87 8.86
C ILE A 38 7.69 4.36 9.13
N PRO A 39 7.25 3.91 10.31
CA PRO A 39 6.92 2.51 10.53
C PRO A 39 5.89 2.02 9.52
N LEU A 40 6.23 0.97 8.79
CA LEU A 40 5.38 0.42 7.72
C LEU A 40 4.23 -0.41 8.28
N ALA A 41 4.42 -1.05 9.42
CA ALA A 41 3.45 -2.00 9.96
C ALA A 41 2.97 -2.96 8.86
N SER A 42 1.66 -3.12 8.67
CA SER A 42 1.09 -3.98 7.63
C SER A 42 1.32 -3.49 6.20
N ALA A 43 1.64 -2.21 5.98
CA ALA A 43 1.95 -1.71 4.64
C ALA A 43 3.24 -2.33 4.04
N ALA A 44 4.12 -2.89 4.86
CA ALA A 44 5.27 -3.69 4.42
C ALA A 44 4.88 -4.85 3.49
N LYS A 45 3.64 -5.35 3.56
CA LYS A 45 3.13 -6.43 2.71
C LYS A 45 3.11 -6.06 1.22
N VAL A 46 3.04 -4.78 0.89
CA VAL A 46 3.18 -4.31 -0.50
C VAL A 46 4.62 -4.50 -1.00
N ALA A 47 5.61 -4.24 -0.14
CA ALA A 47 7.01 -4.49 -0.47
C ALA A 47 7.32 -6.00 -0.57
N ILE A 48 6.70 -6.83 0.26
CA ILE A 48 6.77 -8.30 0.13
C ILE A 48 6.18 -8.71 -1.22
N GLY A 49 4.97 -8.24 -1.57
CA GLY A 49 4.33 -8.51 -2.86
C GLY A 49 5.21 -8.11 -4.04
N PHE A 50 5.86 -6.95 -3.96
CA PHE A 50 6.82 -6.49 -4.97
C PHE A 50 7.99 -7.48 -5.14
N ALA A 51 8.62 -7.92 -4.06
CA ALA A 51 9.71 -8.89 -4.11
C ALA A 51 9.26 -10.21 -4.76
N VAL A 52 8.06 -10.70 -4.39
CA VAL A 52 7.48 -11.91 -5.01
C VAL A 52 7.29 -11.72 -6.52
N ALA A 53 6.71 -10.60 -6.96
CA ALA A 53 6.52 -10.31 -8.38
C ALA A 53 7.85 -10.24 -9.14
N ARG A 54 8.91 -9.68 -8.52
CA ARG A 54 10.27 -9.70 -9.10
C ARG A 54 10.80 -11.12 -9.26
N MET A 55 10.67 -11.95 -8.24
CA MET A 55 11.09 -13.36 -8.31
C MET A 55 10.32 -14.15 -9.38
N VAL A 56 9.02 -13.87 -9.55
CA VAL A 56 8.21 -14.45 -10.65
C VAL A 56 8.71 -13.96 -12.01
N LYS A 57 8.98 -12.66 -12.16
CA LYS A 57 9.54 -12.10 -13.41
C LYS A 57 10.87 -12.74 -13.76
N ASP A 58 11.71 -13.00 -12.79
CA ASP A 58 13.02 -13.63 -12.94
C ASP A 58 12.93 -15.16 -13.04
N LYS A 59 11.70 -15.73 -13.10
CA LYS A 59 11.41 -17.17 -13.23
C LYS A 59 11.99 -18.04 -12.10
N GLN A 60 12.21 -17.48 -10.93
CA GLN A 60 12.65 -18.22 -9.75
C GLN A 60 11.49 -18.99 -9.10
N ILE A 61 10.29 -18.43 -9.17
CA ILE A 61 9.02 -18.99 -8.69
C ILE A 61 7.91 -18.67 -9.68
N ASN A 62 6.70 -19.22 -9.49
CA ASN A 62 5.57 -19.01 -10.38
C ASN A 62 4.30 -18.61 -9.59
N TRP A 63 3.47 -17.71 -10.14
CA TRP A 63 2.19 -17.32 -9.53
C TRP A 63 1.26 -18.52 -9.28
N ASN A 64 1.38 -19.58 -10.08
CA ASN A 64 0.59 -20.80 -9.94
C ASN A 64 1.18 -21.81 -8.94
N ASP A 65 2.32 -21.54 -8.32
CA ASP A 65 2.88 -22.39 -7.28
C ASP A 65 1.87 -22.53 -6.15
N THR A 66 1.76 -23.74 -5.61
CA THR A 66 0.80 -24.02 -4.53
C THR A 66 1.50 -23.95 -3.17
N LEU A 67 1.03 -23.04 -2.34
CA LEU A 67 1.40 -22.99 -0.92
C LEU A 67 0.57 -24.02 -0.16
N HIS A 68 1.23 -24.80 0.70
CA HIS A 68 0.63 -25.83 1.52
C HIS A 68 0.61 -25.43 3.00
N HIS A 69 -0.24 -26.12 3.78
CA HIS A 69 -0.39 -25.89 5.23
C HIS A 69 -0.77 -24.46 5.61
N ILE A 70 -1.50 -23.78 4.71
CA ILE A 70 -1.99 -22.44 4.95
C ILE A 70 -2.89 -22.40 6.18
N LYS A 71 -2.68 -21.37 6.98
CA LYS A 71 -3.57 -20.96 8.08
C LYS A 71 -3.87 -19.49 7.96
N PHE A 72 -5.12 -19.11 8.21
CA PHE A 72 -5.53 -17.72 8.27
C PHE A 72 -5.38 -17.23 9.71
N ASN A 73 -4.96 -15.97 9.88
CA ASN A 73 -4.93 -15.35 11.19
C ASN A 73 -6.38 -14.99 11.61
N PRO A 74 -6.89 -15.56 12.71
CA PRO A 74 -8.28 -15.33 13.12
C PRO A 74 -8.57 -13.89 13.59
N ASN A 75 -7.54 -13.08 13.80
CA ASN A 75 -7.65 -11.68 14.24
C ASN A 75 -7.58 -10.69 13.09
N GLU A 76 -7.47 -11.16 11.84
CA GLU A 76 -7.38 -10.33 10.65
C GLU A 76 -8.63 -10.46 9.77
N ASP A 77 -8.77 -9.59 8.77
CA ASP A 77 -10.02 -9.43 8.00
C ASP A 77 -10.32 -10.56 7.01
N SER A 78 -9.53 -11.64 6.98
CA SER A 78 -9.69 -12.73 6.01
C SER A 78 -11.03 -13.46 6.12
N VAL A 79 -11.60 -13.56 7.33
CA VAL A 79 -12.93 -14.16 7.55
C VAL A 79 -14.02 -13.37 6.84
N GLN A 80 -13.91 -12.05 6.83
CA GLN A 80 -14.90 -11.15 6.23
C GLN A 80 -14.71 -11.00 4.72
N LEU A 81 -13.47 -10.80 4.27
CA LEU A 81 -13.15 -10.52 2.87
C LEU A 81 -13.08 -11.78 2.00
N TYR A 82 -12.70 -12.92 2.60
CA TYR A 82 -12.55 -14.20 1.90
C TYR A 82 -13.22 -15.36 2.65
N PRO A 83 -14.53 -15.27 2.94
CA PRO A 83 -15.23 -16.33 3.67
C PRO A 83 -15.19 -17.68 2.95
N HIS A 84 -15.15 -17.68 1.61
CA HIS A 84 -15.07 -18.87 0.77
C HIS A 84 -13.69 -19.57 0.78
N LEU A 85 -12.67 -18.93 1.33
CA LEU A 85 -11.33 -19.51 1.48
C LEU A 85 -11.09 -20.10 2.89
N GLN A 86 -11.96 -19.81 3.84
CA GLN A 86 -11.79 -20.29 5.20
C GLN A 86 -11.78 -21.82 5.26
N GLY A 87 -10.88 -22.38 6.08
CA GLY A 87 -10.67 -23.83 6.17
C GLY A 87 -9.86 -24.46 5.03
N ARG A 88 -9.49 -23.71 3.99
CA ARG A 88 -8.54 -24.20 2.99
C ARG A 88 -7.14 -24.30 3.59
N THR A 89 -6.43 -25.37 3.24
CA THR A 89 -5.04 -25.61 3.64
C THR A 89 -4.05 -25.34 2.50
N THR A 90 -4.55 -24.95 1.34
CA THR A 90 -3.73 -24.62 0.16
C THR A 90 -4.26 -23.38 -0.56
N LEU A 91 -3.34 -22.55 -1.04
CA LEU A 91 -3.62 -21.42 -1.95
C LEU A 91 -2.56 -21.38 -3.05
N THR A 92 -2.91 -20.83 -4.21
CA THR A 92 -1.86 -20.43 -5.17
C THR A 92 -1.07 -19.24 -4.60
N LEU A 93 0.18 -19.08 -5.01
CA LEU A 93 1.02 -17.96 -4.59
C LEU A 93 0.35 -16.62 -4.92
N SER A 94 -0.24 -16.47 -6.11
CA SER A 94 -0.97 -15.28 -6.53
C SER A 94 -2.11 -14.96 -5.56
N LYS A 95 -2.94 -15.95 -5.21
CA LYS A 95 -4.04 -15.75 -4.27
C LYS A 95 -3.56 -15.47 -2.85
N ALA A 96 -2.46 -16.08 -2.43
CA ALA A 96 -1.87 -15.80 -1.13
C ALA A 96 -1.35 -14.37 -1.02
N VAL A 97 -0.70 -13.83 -2.07
CA VAL A 97 -0.25 -12.42 -2.11
C VAL A 97 -1.43 -11.46 -2.09
N GLU A 98 -2.48 -11.73 -2.87
CA GLU A 98 -3.71 -10.93 -2.84
C GLU A 98 -4.32 -10.88 -1.43
N VAL A 99 -4.52 -12.04 -0.80
CA VAL A 99 -5.11 -12.14 0.55
C VAL A 99 -4.22 -11.49 1.60
N MET A 100 -2.91 -11.72 1.54
CA MET A 100 -1.93 -11.10 2.43
C MET A 100 -2.08 -9.57 2.47
N ILE A 101 -2.22 -8.95 1.31
CA ILE A 101 -2.33 -7.49 1.18
C ILE A 101 -3.73 -7.02 1.58
N ALA A 102 -4.79 -7.64 1.06
CA ALA A 102 -6.16 -7.23 1.28
C ALA A 102 -6.59 -7.32 2.76
N CYS A 103 -6.17 -8.37 3.46
CA CYS A 103 -6.61 -8.68 4.82
C CYS A 103 -5.57 -8.35 5.89
N HIS A 104 -4.40 -7.85 5.51
CA HIS A 104 -3.25 -7.71 6.42
C HIS A 104 -2.81 -9.02 7.10
N ASP A 105 -3.17 -10.18 6.54
CA ASP A 105 -2.97 -11.48 7.17
C ASP A 105 -1.47 -11.80 7.34
N SER A 106 -1.02 -11.84 8.58
CA SER A 106 0.38 -12.07 8.94
C SER A 106 0.80 -13.54 8.80
N TYR A 107 -0.14 -14.49 8.95
CA TYR A 107 0.15 -15.92 8.77
C TYR A 107 0.32 -16.25 7.29
N ILE A 108 -0.52 -15.65 6.44
CA ILE A 108 -0.37 -15.77 4.99
C ILE A 108 0.93 -15.09 4.55
N ALA A 109 1.28 -13.90 5.11
CA ALA A 109 2.55 -13.25 4.82
C ALA A 109 3.75 -14.13 5.13
N HIS A 110 3.76 -14.78 6.30
CA HIS A 110 4.80 -15.74 6.67
C HIS A 110 4.87 -16.89 5.66
N SER A 111 3.74 -17.48 5.28
CA SER A 111 3.69 -18.58 4.31
C SER A 111 4.24 -18.18 2.93
N VAL A 112 3.90 -16.98 2.45
CA VAL A 112 4.42 -16.40 1.21
C VAL A 112 5.93 -16.23 1.29
N VAL A 113 6.43 -15.62 2.35
CA VAL A 113 7.86 -15.35 2.54
C VAL A 113 8.67 -16.65 2.62
N MET A 114 8.16 -17.66 3.35
CA MET A 114 8.84 -18.97 3.45
C MET A 114 8.89 -19.67 2.10
N HIS A 115 7.85 -19.59 1.27
CA HIS A 115 7.87 -20.10 -0.09
C HIS A 115 8.92 -19.41 -0.98
N CYS A 116 9.17 -18.14 -0.74
CA CYS A 116 10.16 -17.32 -1.44
C CYS A 116 11.60 -17.49 -0.93
N GLY A 117 11.88 -18.48 -0.08
CA GLY A 117 13.23 -18.73 0.46
C GLY A 117 13.53 -18.00 1.76
N GLY A 118 12.51 -17.44 2.42
CA GLY A 118 12.61 -16.82 3.76
C GLY A 118 12.81 -15.31 3.75
N TRP A 119 12.82 -14.74 4.97
CA TRP A 119 12.85 -13.31 5.19
C TRP A 119 14.09 -12.61 4.61
N GLU A 120 15.25 -13.25 4.67
CA GLU A 120 16.49 -12.69 4.13
C GLU A 120 16.38 -12.49 2.62
N THR A 121 15.96 -13.52 1.89
CA THR A 121 15.78 -13.46 0.42
C THR A 121 14.81 -12.35 0.01
N VAL A 122 13.66 -12.25 0.69
CA VAL A 122 12.66 -11.22 0.37
C VAL A 122 13.18 -9.83 0.71
N ARG A 123 13.90 -9.69 1.83
CA ARG A 123 14.51 -8.42 2.27
C ARG A 123 15.57 -7.93 1.27
N GLU A 124 16.47 -8.80 0.84
CA GLU A 124 17.49 -8.49 -0.17
C GLU A 124 16.88 -8.07 -1.50
N ASN A 125 15.80 -8.75 -1.95
CA ASN A 125 15.07 -8.36 -3.15
C ASN A 125 14.49 -6.95 -3.03
N VAL A 126 13.90 -6.58 -1.88
CA VAL A 126 13.38 -5.22 -1.68
C VAL A 126 14.52 -4.21 -1.68
N LEU A 127 15.59 -4.46 -0.91
CA LEU A 127 16.72 -3.54 -0.75
C LEU A 127 17.47 -3.29 -2.05
N THR A 128 17.51 -4.25 -2.96
CA THR A 128 18.12 -4.10 -4.29
C THR A 128 17.51 -2.95 -5.09
N TYR A 129 16.20 -2.71 -4.93
CA TYR A 129 15.47 -1.67 -5.66
C TYR A 129 15.17 -0.44 -4.79
N PHE A 130 14.96 -0.64 -3.49
CA PHE A 130 14.52 0.40 -2.55
C PHE A 130 15.36 0.34 -1.28
N SER A 131 16.56 0.92 -1.33
CA SER A 131 17.56 0.84 -0.26
C SER A 131 17.12 1.45 1.08
N LYS A 132 16.01 2.18 1.11
CA LYS A 132 15.44 2.81 2.31
C LYS A 132 14.09 2.21 2.72
N ILE A 133 13.77 1.01 2.25
CA ILE A 133 12.62 0.22 2.71
C ILE A 133 13.17 -1.02 3.41
N HIS A 134 12.97 -1.08 4.70
CA HIS A 134 13.40 -2.18 5.56
C HIS A 134 12.16 -2.92 6.06
N ILE A 135 12.05 -4.20 5.74
CA ILE A 135 10.93 -5.04 6.16
C ILE A 135 11.40 -6.04 7.21
N GLN A 136 10.54 -6.34 8.18
CA GLN A 136 10.80 -7.29 9.25
C GLN A 136 9.69 -8.32 9.36
N GLU A 137 10.01 -9.49 9.92
CA GLU A 137 9.02 -10.55 10.17
C GLU A 137 7.90 -10.07 11.10
N ASN A 138 8.29 -9.41 12.19
CA ASN A 138 7.34 -8.75 13.06
C ASN A 138 6.97 -7.38 12.49
N PRO A 139 5.72 -7.16 12.06
CA PRO A 139 5.31 -5.86 11.50
C PRO A 139 5.35 -4.71 12.53
N ARG A 140 5.47 -5.02 13.83
CA ARG A 140 5.61 -4.04 14.92
C ARG A 140 7.06 -3.75 15.29
N ASP A 141 8.01 -4.36 14.60
CA ASP A 141 9.43 -4.09 14.82
C ASP A 141 9.75 -2.64 14.43
N GLU A 142 10.55 -1.98 15.26
CA GLU A 142 10.96 -0.58 15.02
C GLU A 142 11.81 -0.43 13.75
N GLN A 143 12.45 -1.51 13.29
CA GLN A 143 13.21 -1.54 12.04
C GLN A 143 12.34 -1.83 10.81
N ASN A 144 11.04 -2.07 10.97
CA ASN A 144 10.09 -2.23 9.87
C ASN A 144 9.65 -0.86 9.37
N VAL A 145 10.52 -0.17 8.63
CA VAL A 145 10.38 1.24 8.26
C VAL A 145 10.61 1.49 6.77
N GLY A 146 10.04 2.57 6.26
CA GLY A 146 10.31 3.06 4.89
C GLY A 146 10.37 4.58 4.83
N GLU A 147 11.31 5.12 4.05
CA GLU A 147 11.28 6.54 3.68
C GLU A 147 10.10 6.79 2.74
N LEU A 148 9.26 7.78 3.01
CA LEU A 148 8.03 8.03 2.25
C LEU A 148 8.27 8.14 0.74
N ASN A 149 9.35 8.80 0.33
CA ASN A 149 9.69 8.93 -1.09
C ASN A 149 10.02 7.59 -1.75
N GLN A 150 10.70 6.70 -1.03
CA GLN A 150 11.00 5.34 -1.51
C GLN A 150 9.74 4.46 -1.54
N VAL A 151 8.84 4.62 -0.57
CA VAL A 151 7.54 3.93 -0.56
C VAL A 151 6.66 4.41 -1.71
N LEU A 152 6.65 5.72 -2.02
CA LEU A 152 5.98 6.22 -3.21
C LEU A 152 6.60 5.65 -4.49
N SER A 153 7.94 5.61 -4.58
CA SER A 153 8.65 5.03 -5.74
C SER A 153 8.33 3.55 -5.93
N LEU A 154 8.19 2.78 -4.86
CA LEU A 154 7.72 1.40 -4.89
C LEU A 154 6.32 1.30 -5.50
N LEU A 155 5.38 2.14 -5.05
CA LEU A 155 4.02 2.17 -5.57
C LEU A 155 3.98 2.58 -7.06
N VAL A 156 4.77 3.58 -7.45
CA VAL A 156 4.92 4.01 -8.86
C VAL A 156 5.42 2.85 -9.71
N HIS A 157 6.44 2.11 -9.25
CA HIS A 157 6.98 0.95 -9.96
C HIS A 157 5.92 -0.15 -10.14
N ILE A 158 5.16 -0.47 -9.07
CA ILE A 158 4.08 -1.45 -9.14
C ILE A 158 3.00 -1.02 -10.13
N PHE A 159 2.56 0.24 -10.08
CA PHE A 159 1.50 0.73 -10.96
C PHE A 159 1.93 0.79 -12.42
N GLN A 160 3.12 1.31 -12.71
CA GLN A 160 3.67 1.32 -14.07
C GLN A 160 3.89 -0.09 -14.60
N GLY A 161 4.39 -0.99 -13.74
CA GLY A 161 4.53 -2.41 -14.05
C GLY A 161 3.18 -3.05 -14.38
N TYR A 162 2.14 -2.77 -13.59
CA TYR A 162 0.78 -3.25 -13.86
C TYR A 162 0.22 -2.74 -15.19
N LYS A 163 0.51 -1.50 -15.57
CA LYS A 163 0.10 -0.96 -16.87
C LYS A 163 0.81 -1.65 -18.04
N ALA A 164 2.03 -2.09 -17.85
CA ALA A 164 2.85 -2.73 -18.89
C ALA A 164 2.68 -4.26 -18.95
N GLU A 165 2.62 -4.92 -17.80
CA GLU A 165 2.55 -6.38 -17.64
C GLU A 165 1.49 -6.71 -16.55
N PRO A 166 0.17 -6.56 -16.84
CA PRO A 166 -0.89 -6.68 -15.83
C PRO A 166 -0.83 -8.00 -15.05
N GLU A 167 -0.68 -9.13 -15.74
CA GLU A 167 -0.67 -10.47 -15.12
C GLU A 167 0.43 -10.63 -14.05
N LEU A 168 1.55 -9.94 -14.21
CA LEU A 168 2.66 -9.99 -13.26
C LEU A 168 2.32 -9.26 -11.94
N TRP A 169 1.59 -8.16 -12.02
CA TRP A 169 1.36 -7.25 -10.88
C TRP A 169 -0.05 -7.33 -10.31
N GLU A 170 -0.95 -8.04 -11.01
CA GLU A 170 -2.37 -8.19 -10.61
C GLU A 170 -2.57 -8.64 -9.16
N PRO A 171 -1.83 -9.62 -8.60
CA PRO A 171 -2.06 -10.05 -7.23
C PRO A 171 -1.88 -8.93 -6.19
N ILE A 172 -0.94 -8.01 -6.43
CA ILE A 172 -0.69 -6.86 -5.55
C ILE A 172 -1.83 -5.85 -5.71
N ILE A 173 -2.14 -5.47 -6.95
CA ILE A 173 -3.19 -4.49 -7.25
C ILE A 173 -4.56 -5.01 -6.76
N SER A 174 -4.88 -6.28 -6.99
CA SER A 174 -6.11 -6.91 -6.50
C SER A 174 -6.20 -6.88 -4.98
N GLY A 175 -5.09 -7.12 -4.28
CA GLY A 175 -5.03 -6.99 -2.82
C GLY A 175 -5.32 -5.57 -2.35
N MET A 176 -4.73 -4.55 -3.00
CA MET A 176 -4.95 -3.14 -2.69
C MET A 176 -6.40 -2.69 -2.97
N VAL A 177 -7.00 -3.15 -4.09
CA VAL A 177 -8.40 -2.84 -4.45
C VAL A 177 -9.38 -3.45 -3.46
N ARG A 178 -9.06 -4.63 -2.91
CA ARG A 178 -9.95 -5.36 -1.99
C ARG A 178 -9.84 -4.92 -0.55
N GLN A 179 -8.81 -4.19 -0.17
CA GLN A 179 -8.72 -3.69 1.18
C GLN A 179 -9.88 -2.74 1.46
N GLN A 180 -10.61 -3.01 2.53
CA GLN A 180 -11.75 -2.19 2.92
C GLN A 180 -11.32 -1.03 3.83
N GLY A 181 -12.03 0.09 3.68
CA GLY A 181 -11.92 1.26 4.54
C GLY A 181 -13.15 2.14 4.34
N ASN A 182 -13.60 2.77 5.40
CA ASN A 182 -14.69 3.75 5.29
C ASN A 182 -14.10 5.12 4.95
N TYR A 183 -14.05 5.42 3.67
CA TYR A 183 -13.56 6.69 3.14
C TYR A 183 -14.72 7.52 2.58
N GLU A 184 -15.53 8.04 3.50
CA GLU A 184 -16.69 8.87 3.14
C GLU A 184 -16.31 9.95 2.11
N GLY A 185 -17.09 10.03 1.03
CA GLY A 185 -16.86 10.98 -0.07
C GLY A 185 -15.87 10.51 -1.14
N ILE A 186 -15.24 9.33 -1.00
CA ILE A 186 -14.42 8.69 -2.02
C ILE A 186 -15.08 7.36 -2.40
N PRO A 187 -15.56 7.19 -3.65
CA PRO A 187 -16.12 5.90 -4.08
C PRO A 187 -15.08 4.77 -3.94
N TYR A 188 -15.50 3.61 -3.46
CA TYR A 188 -14.59 2.48 -3.22
C TYR A 188 -13.81 2.04 -4.47
N TYR A 189 -14.41 2.17 -5.66
CA TYR A 189 -13.78 1.82 -6.93
C TYR A 189 -12.81 2.91 -7.45
N HIS A 190 -12.70 4.02 -6.74
CA HIS A 190 -11.69 5.08 -6.99
C HIS A 190 -10.55 5.05 -5.97
N LEU A 191 -10.49 4.03 -5.11
CA LEU A 191 -9.46 3.93 -4.10
C LEU A 191 -8.95 2.49 -4.00
N ALA A 192 -7.70 2.28 -4.39
CA ALA A 192 -6.95 1.07 -4.11
C ALA A 192 -5.83 1.44 -3.14
N HIS A 193 -5.80 0.86 -1.94
CA HIS A 193 -4.89 1.33 -0.90
C HIS A 193 -4.45 0.21 0.05
N VAL A 194 -3.44 0.51 0.85
CA VAL A 194 -3.03 -0.31 2.00
C VAL A 194 -2.68 0.61 3.16
N THR A 195 -3.14 0.24 4.34
CA THR A 195 -2.82 0.95 5.57
C THR A 195 -1.86 0.14 6.44
N GLY A 196 -1.04 0.85 7.20
CA GLY A 196 -0.25 0.29 8.28
C GLY A 196 -0.46 1.13 9.54
N GLY A 197 -0.73 0.50 10.67
CA GLY A 197 -1.03 1.21 11.90
C GLY A 197 -0.38 0.60 13.12
N LEU A 198 0.22 1.46 13.94
CA LEU A 198 0.67 1.20 15.30
C LEU A 198 0.00 2.21 16.24
N SER A 199 0.18 2.06 17.54
CA SER A 199 -0.38 3.01 18.52
C SER A 199 0.09 4.46 18.29
N THR A 200 1.33 4.64 17.85
CA THR A 200 1.97 5.96 17.68
C THR A 200 2.47 6.24 16.25
N ALA A 201 2.05 5.41 15.29
CA ALA A 201 2.43 5.59 13.88
C ALA A 201 1.32 5.13 12.95
N THR A 202 1.26 5.73 11.76
CA THR A 202 0.36 5.33 10.69
C THR A 202 0.97 5.59 9.34
N ILE A 203 0.65 4.75 8.38
CA ILE A 203 0.94 4.98 6.96
C ILE A 203 -0.25 4.54 6.12
N ASN A 204 -0.55 5.31 5.08
CA ASN A 204 -1.55 5.00 4.08
C ASN A 204 -0.91 5.21 2.71
N ILE A 205 -0.87 4.16 1.90
CA ILE A 205 -0.33 4.17 0.54
C ILE A 205 -1.42 3.73 -0.43
N GLY A 206 -1.54 4.41 -1.57
CA GLY A 206 -2.61 4.03 -2.47
C GLY A 206 -2.63 4.77 -3.80
N ILE A 207 -3.62 4.37 -4.58
CA ILE A 207 -3.96 4.86 -5.91
C ILE A 207 -5.36 5.46 -5.80
N ILE A 208 -5.52 6.73 -6.15
CA ILE A 208 -6.79 7.43 -6.10
C ILE A 208 -7.21 7.91 -7.49
N GLY A 209 -8.38 7.46 -7.94
CA GLY A 209 -8.92 7.70 -9.27
C GLY A 209 -9.04 6.43 -10.10
N MET A 210 -9.54 6.56 -11.32
CA MET A 210 -9.75 5.44 -12.25
C MET A 210 -8.43 5.03 -12.90
N PHE A 211 -8.12 3.73 -12.91
CA PHE A 211 -6.85 3.19 -13.42
C PHE A 211 -6.64 3.43 -14.92
N HIS A 212 -7.69 3.56 -15.70
CA HIS A 212 -7.63 3.84 -17.14
C HIS A 212 -7.54 5.33 -17.47
N GLU A 213 -7.71 6.19 -16.47
CA GLU A 213 -7.47 7.64 -16.55
C GLU A 213 -6.07 7.98 -16.02
N PHE A 214 -5.95 9.12 -15.36
CA PHE A 214 -4.71 9.62 -14.78
C PHE A 214 -4.82 9.68 -13.25
N PRO A 215 -4.82 8.52 -12.54
CA PRO A 215 -4.92 8.51 -11.10
C PRO A 215 -3.69 9.16 -10.45
N PHE A 216 -3.86 9.59 -9.20
CA PHE A 216 -2.74 9.93 -8.35
C PHE A 216 -2.29 8.72 -7.54
N LEU A 217 -0.97 8.58 -7.41
CA LEU A 217 -0.36 7.65 -6.46
C LEU A 217 0.11 8.44 -5.26
N TYR A 218 -0.15 7.95 -4.06
CA TYR A 218 0.15 8.71 -2.85
C TYR A 218 0.71 7.84 -1.73
N VAL A 219 1.47 8.50 -0.87
CA VAL A 219 1.83 8.00 0.45
C VAL A 219 1.66 9.12 1.45
N ILE A 220 0.97 8.82 2.56
CA ILE A 220 0.78 9.71 3.70
C ILE A 220 1.11 8.91 4.94
N GLY A 221 1.91 9.47 5.86
CA GLY A 221 2.21 8.77 7.10
C GLY A 221 2.74 9.68 8.19
N GLY A 222 2.77 9.13 9.41
CA GLY A 222 3.27 9.82 10.58
C GLY A 222 3.83 8.85 11.61
N ARG A 223 4.75 9.36 12.43
CA ARG A 223 5.35 8.68 13.58
C ARG A 223 5.43 9.61 14.78
N ASP A 224 5.71 9.05 15.94
CA ASP A 224 5.75 9.78 17.21
C ASP A 224 4.43 10.54 17.49
N LEU A 225 3.33 9.94 17.02
CA LEU A 225 1.97 10.47 17.12
C LEU A 225 1.40 10.22 18.53
N PRO A 226 0.39 10.99 18.97
CA PRO A 226 -0.41 10.61 20.11
C PRO A 226 -0.99 9.20 19.95
N ASN A 227 -1.28 8.53 21.08
CA ASN A 227 -1.87 7.19 21.02
C ASN A 227 -3.17 7.22 20.21
N ARG A 228 -3.15 6.64 19.03
CA ARG A 228 -4.24 6.62 18.03
C ARG A 228 -5.46 5.79 18.45
N PHE A 229 -5.33 4.97 19.48
CA PHE A 229 -6.47 4.25 20.04
C PHE A 229 -7.34 5.19 20.89
N ASP A 230 -6.71 6.18 21.52
CA ASP A 230 -7.38 7.15 22.41
C ASP A 230 -7.69 8.47 21.70
N ASN A 231 -6.91 8.84 20.65
CA ASN A 231 -7.06 10.08 19.90
C ASN A 231 -7.14 9.78 18.39
N LYS A 232 -8.25 10.10 17.75
CA LYS A 232 -8.52 9.88 16.32
C LYS A 232 -8.21 11.09 15.42
N GLU A 233 -7.82 12.22 15.98
CA GLU A 233 -7.61 13.48 15.26
C GLU A 233 -6.65 13.33 14.07
N VAL A 234 -5.56 12.57 14.25
CA VAL A 234 -4.59 12.31 13.17
C VAL A 234 -5.21 11.51 12.05
N ASP A 235 -5.94 10.43 12.37
CA ASP A 235 -6.59 9.57 11.38
C ASP A 235 -7.66 10.34 10.61
N GLU A 236 -8.44 11.19 11.29
CA GLU A 236 -9.46 12.06 10.69
C GLU A 236 -8.82 13.12 9.77
N THR A 237 -7.70 13.71 10.19
CA THR A 237 -6.98 14.71 9.39
C THR A 237 -6.38 14.07 8.12
N ILE A 238 -5.85 12.85 8.22
CA ILE A 238 -5.36 12.10 7.05
C ILE A 238 -6.53 11.79 6.11
N LEU A 239 -7.68 11.39 6.62
CA LEU A 239 -8.89 11.17 5.82
C LEU A 239 -9.31 12.44 5.08
N GLU A 240 -9.32 13.60 5.76
CA GLU A 240 -9.61 14.88 5.12
C GLU A 240 -8.59 15.24 4.03
N ALA A 241 -7.30 14.94 4.24
CA ALA A 241 -6.27 15.13 3.21
C ALA A 241 -6.54 14.24 1.98
N LEU A 242 -6.97 12.98 2.17
CA LEU A 242 -7.36 12.08 1.08
C LEU A 242 -8.61 12.59 0.33
N LYS A 243 -9.61 13.15 1.04
CA LYS A 243 -10.76 13.79 0.41
C LYS A 243 -10.35 15.00 -0.43
N CYS A 244 -9.38 15.80 0.04
CA CYS A 244 -8.81 16.89 -0.74
C CYS A 244 -8.10 16.37 -2.00
N LEU A 245 -7.30 15.29 -1.87
CA LEU A 245 -6.61 14.68 -3.01
C LEU A 245 -7.62 14.14 -4.05
N TYR A 246 -8.70 13.52 -3.60
CA TYR A 246 -9.76 13.06 -4.49
C TYR A 246 -10.48 14.21 -5.23
N LYS A 247 -10.68 15.37 -4.58
CA LYS A 247 -11.21 16.57 -5.24
C LYS A 247 -10.27 17.07 -6.34
N GLU A 248 -8.96 17.08 -6.07
CA GLU A 248 -7.94 17.43 -7.07
C GLU A 248 -7.97 16.48 -8.27
N TYR A 249 -8.10 15.15 -8.02
CA TYR A 249 -8.26 14.16 -9.09
C TYR A 249 -9.48 14.49 -9.96
N LYS A 250 -10.65 14.72 -9.36
CA LYS A 250 -11.89 15.05 -10.13
C LYS A 250 -11.73 16.31 -11.00
N MET A 251 -11.07 17.35 -10.49
CA MET A 251 -10.82 18.57 -11.27
C MET A 251 -9.88 18.29 -12.45
N THR A 252 -8.86 17.47 -12.25
CA THR A 252 -7.88 17.12 -13.29
C THR A 252 -8.51 16.26 -14.39
N SER A 253 -9.39 15.31 -14.04
CA SER A 253 -10.08 14.43 -14.99
C SER A 253 -11.12 15.20 -15.82
N GLN A 254 -11.84 16.14 -15.23
CA GLN A 254 -12.86 16.95 -15.95
C GLN A 254 -12.25 17.90 -17.00
N THR A 255 -11.03 18.37 -16.80
CA THR A 255 -10.36 19.30 -17.74
C THR A 255 -10.03 18.61 -19.08
N ASN A 256 -9.99 17.28 -19.13
CA ASN A 256 -9.70 16.55 -20.36
C ASN A 256 -10.92 16.35 -21.28
N VAL A 257 -12.15 16.48 -20.76
CA VAL A 257 -13.39 16.28 -21.55
C VAL A 257 -13.71 17.51 -22.43
N VAL A 258 -13.09 18.65 -22.15
CA VAL A 258 -13.39 19.92 -22.86
C VAL A 258 -12.48 20.18 -24.06
N THR A 259 -11.41 19.39 -24.25
CA THR A 259 -10.44 19.61 -25.33
C THR A 259 -10.61 18.71 -26.55
N ASP A 260 -11.58 17.79 -26.54
CA ASP A 260 -11.88 16.85 -27.65
C ASP A 260 -13.23 17.18 -28.36
N ASN A 261 -13.63 18.46 -28.41
CA ASN A 261 -14.77 18.91 -29.20
C ASN A 261 -14.33 19.95 -30.25
#